data_5d87cbdf11daef099b7d54e9f068bd95
#
_entry.id   5d87cbdf11daef099b7d54e9f068bd95
#
_cell.length_a   1.000
_cell.length_b   1.000
_cell.length_c   1.000
_cell.angle_alpha   90.00
_cell.angle_beta   90.00
_cell.angle_gamma   90.00
#
_symmetry.space_group_name_H-M   'P 1'
#
loop_
_entity.id
_entity.type
_entity.pdbx_description
1 polymer ?
#
loop_
_entity_poly.entity_id
_entity_poly.type
_entity_poly.pdbx_seq_one_letter_code
_entity_poly.pdbx_strand_id
1 'polypeptide(L)'
;MAWNSFATPLIGKAVRAASRLAHGGGSAFPGKIVERIDPQFLSRTLAQLPLGVVLVSGTNGKTTTTRMVASMLQSLGLKVFTNPTGSNFTRGVVSSLLAEVSLSGKLDADIAVLELDEAYAVHFVKQVPPDYCLLLNVMRDQLDRFGEIDNTARLLSKAAEATTGTVVLNREDPRIARLADVAHTEDGVEVRYFGLDESLRGFFPSDDDMSTTVDAEAHDSAEHGGNIGDSGNAGDTADAVAAAAPATSQPQDGPDALPADVTLRAVGDHRATFAIDGETYETAVKLEGVYNLY
;
A
#
# COMPACT_ATOMS: atom_id res chain seq x y z
N MET A 1 -16.38 29.09 -17.05
CA MET A 1 -15.13 28.65 -16.43
C MET A 1 -15.11 29.22 -15.04
N ALA A 2 -14.99 28.36 -14.02
CA ALA A 2 -14.94 28.85 -12.64
C ALA A 2 -13.63 29.62 -12.40
N TRP A 3 -13.69 30.74 -11.71
CA TRP A 3 -12.52 31.59 -11.40
C TRP A 3 -11.37 30.80 -10.77
N ASN A 4 -11.70 29.78 -10.00
CA ASN A 4 -10.77 28.89 -9.34
C ASN A 4 -9.84 28.13 -10.31
N SER A 5 -10.24 27.89 -11.57
CA SER A 5 -9.42 27.16 -12.54
C SER A 5 -8.10 27.85 -12.89
N PHE A 6 -8.06 29.18 -12.84
CA PHE A 6 -6.87 29.99 -13.14
C PHE A 6 -6.19 30.53 -11.88
N ALA A 7 -7.00 30.99 -10.91
CA ALA A 7 -6.49 31.63 -9.72
C ALA A 7 -5.70 30.62 -8.85
N THR A 8 -6.21 29.40 -8.68
CA THR A 8 -5.55 28.40 -7.83
C THR A 8 -4.16 27.97 -8.33
N PRO A 9 -3.96 27.61 -9.63
CA PRO A 9 -2.62 27.32 -10.14
C PRO A 9 -1.66 28.49 -10.01
N LEU A 10 -2.11 29.72 -10.28
CA LEU A 10 -1.28 30.91 -10.18
C LEU A 10 -0.83 31.17 -8.75
N ILE A 11 -1.76 31.18 -7.80
CA ILE A 11 -1.47 31.38 -6.36
C ILE A 11 -0.58 30.24 -5.87
N GLY A 12 -0.92 28.99 -6.17
CA GLY A 12 -0.14 27.81 -5.76
C GLY A 12 1.29 27.82 -6.27
N LYS A 13 1.51 28.20 -7.54
CA LYS A 13 2.85 28.34 -8.13
C LYS A 13 3.63 29.50 -7.51
N ALA A 14 2.97 30.63 -7.20
CA ALA A 14 3.59 31.76 -6.50
C ALA A 14 4.02 31.37 -5.08
N VAL A 15 3.15 30.69 -4.32
CA VAL A 15 3.48 30.15 -2.99
C VAL A 15 4.64 29.16 -3.06
N ARG A 16 4.66 28.28 -4.05
CA ARG A 16 5.75 27.32 -4.24
C ARG A 16 7.07 28.01 -4.56
N ALA A 17 7.06 29.04 -5.40
CA ALA A 17 8.24 29.84 -5.69
C ALA A 17 8.76 30.56 -4.44
N ALA A 18 7.88 31.19 -3.67
CA ALA A 18 8.23 31.87 -2.43
C ALA A 18 8.78 30.89 -1.38
N SER A 19 8.17 29.71 -1.24
CA SER A 19 8.65 28.66 -0.31
C SER A 19 10.06 28.18 -0.65
N ARG A 20 10.38 28.04 -1.94
CA ARG A 20 11.73 27.66 -2.40
C ARG A 20 12.77 28.75 -2.09
N LEU A 21 12.42 30.01 -2.29
CA LEU A 21 13.30 31.16 -1.99
C LEU A 21 13.57 31.32 -0.49
N ALA A 22 12.59 31.03 0.35
CA ALA A 22 12.70 31.12 1.80
C ALA A 22 13.47 29.96 2.46
N HIS A 23 14.12 29.06 1.69
CA HIS A 23 14.86 27.89 2.18
C HIS A 23 14.03 26.98 3.11
N GLY A 24 12.73 27.13 3.11
CA GLY A 24 11.79 26.30 3.86
C GLY A 24 11.46 25.02 3.09
N GLY A 25 12.23 23.96 3.31
CA GLY A 25 12.16 22.68 2.58
C GLY A 25 10.92 21.83 2.83
N GLY A 26 9.73 22.41 2.99
CA GLY A 26 8.48 21.64 3.16
C GLY A 26 7.75 21.46 1.83
N SER A 27 7.82 20.27 1.22
CA SER A 27 7.05 19.91 0.01
C SER A 27 5.53 20.05 0.20
N ALA A 28 5.04 20.01 1.47
CA ALA A 28 3.63 20.07 1.83
C ALA A 28 3.02 21.47 1.94
N PHE A 29 3.84 22.51 2.14
CA PHE A 29 3.34 23.84 2.45
C PHE A 29 2.48 24.46 1.33
N PRO A 30 2.88 24.41 0.05
CA PRO A 30 2.03 24.88 -1.05
C PRO A 30 0.70 24.14 -1.11
N GLY A 31 0.73 22.80 -0.95
CA GLY A 31 -0.47 21.97 -0.92
C GLY A 31 -1.44 22.36 0.20
N LYS A 32 -0.92 22.63 1.41
CA LYS A 32 -1.74 23.06 2.54
C LYS A 32 -2.49 24.38 2.27
N ILE A 33 -1.84 25.33 1.60
CA ILE A 33 -2.48 26.60 1.24
C ILE A 33 -3.56 26.35 0.20
N VAL A 34 -3.25 25.57 -0.84
CA VAL A 34 -4.20 25.29 -1.92
C VAL A 34 -5.43 24.53 -1.40
N GLU A 35 -5.25 23.51 -0.57
CA GLU A 35 -6.39 22.80 0.05
C GLU A 35 -7.33 23.77 0.81
N ARG A 36 -6.79 24.81 1.42
CA ARG A 36 -7.59 25.78 2.19
C ARG A 36 -8.36 26.75 1.30
N ILE A 37 -7.78 27.18 0.18
CA ILE A 37 -8.41 28.17 -0.74
C ILE A 37 -9.26 27.52 -1.80
N ASP A 38 -8.94 26.28 -2.17
CA ASP A 38 -9.65 25.51 -3.20
C ASP A 38 -9.64 24.01 -2.86
N PRO A 39 -10.52 23.56 -1.97
CA PRO A 39 -10.61 22.16 -1.56
C PRO A 39 -10.88 21.18 -2.71
N GLN A 40 -11.45 21.66 -3.81
CA GLN A 40 -11.77 20.85 -4.99
C GLN A 40 -10.62 20.79 -6.03
N PHE A 41 -9.49 21.46 -5.78
CA PHE A 41 -8.38 21.48 -6.73
C PHE A 41 -7.89 20.09 -7.07
N LEU A 42 -7.69 19.23 -6.05
CA LEU A 42 -7.22 17.86 -6.22
C LEU A 42 -8.16 17.04 -7.12
N SER A 43 -9.43 16.93 -6.73
CA SER A 43 -10.42 16.13 -7.45
C SER A 43 -10.66 16.65 -8.87
N ARG A 44 -10.82 17.97 -9.04
CA ARG A 44 -11.01 18.59 -10.33
C ARG A 44 -9.82 18.42 -11.26
N THR A 45 -8.60 18.41 -10.74
CA THR A 45 -7.39 18.25 -11.54
C THR A 45 -7.21 16.80 -11.99
N LEU A 46 -7.37 15.83 -11.07
CA LEU A 46 -7.26 14.41 -11.39
C LEU A 46 -8.43 13.91 -12.27
N ALA A 47 -9.61 14.50 -12.14
CA ALA A 47 -10.74 14.19 -13.03
C ALA A 47 -10.51 14.57 -14.53
N GLN A 48 -9.40 15.24 -14.85
CA GLN A 48 -9.02 15.51 -16.24
C GLN A 48 -8.33 14.32 -16.92
N LEU A 49 -7.89 13.33 -16.14
CA LEU A 49 -7.12 12.17 -16.62
C LEU A 49 -8.04 11.19 -17.35
N PRO A 50 -7.81 10.89 -18.62
CA PRO A 50 -8.69 10.00 -19.38
C PRO A 50 -8.65 8.53 -18.92
N LEU A 51 -7.55 8.11 -18.31
CA LEU A 51 -7.36 6.74 -17.81
C LEU A 51 -7.41 6.67 -16.28
N GLY A 52 -7.74 7.79 -15.60
CA GLY A 52 -7.99 7.83 -14.18
C GLY A 52 -6.74 7.75 -13.30
N VAL A 53 -6.92 7.16 -12.12
CA VAL A 53 -5.94 7.16 -11.03
C VAL A 53 -5.66 5.75 -10.57
N VAL A 54 -4.37 5.38 -10.52
CA VAL A 54 -3.84 4.19 -9.83
C VAL A 54 -3.35 4.64 -8.46
N LEU A 55 -3.91 4.06 -7.41
CA LEU A 55 -3.45 4.22 -6.03
C LEU A 55 -2.59 3.01 -5.63
N VAL A 56 -1.36 3.25 -5.17
CA VAL A 56 -0.47 2.22 -4.61
C VAL A 56 -0.31 2.47 -3.12
N SER A 57 -0.65 1.49 -2.29
CA SER A 57 -0.52 1.59 -0.83
C SER A 57 -0.15 0.23 -0.20
N GLY A 58 0.23 0.26 1.08
CA GLY A 58 0.71 -0.86 1.85
C GLY A 58 1.92 -0.47 2.69
N THR A 59 2.39 -1.32 3.59
CA THR A 59 3.49 -0.99 4.52
C THR A 59 4.81 -0.84 3.76
N ASN A 60 5.19 -1.82 2.96
CA ASN A 60 6.46 -1.86 2.24
C ASN A 60 6.28 -1.93 0.72
N GLY A 61 7.31 -1.52 -0.03
CA GLY A 61 7.36 -1.63 -1.48
C GLY A 61 6.67 -0.52 -2.26
N LYS A 62 5.89 0.36 -1.63
CA LYS A 62 5.10 1.43 -2.27
C LYS A 62 5.87 2.20 -3.35
N THR A 63 6.99 2.77 -2.99
CA THR A 63 7.79 3.64 -3.88
C THR A 63 8.35 2.88 -5.07
N THR A 64 8.87 1.67 -4.83
CA THR A 64 9.41 0.83 -5.91
C THR A 64 8.31 0.43 -6.87
N THR A 65 7.20 -0.07 -6.36
CA THR A 65 6.04 -0.49 -7.17
C THR A 65 5.45 0.67 -7.96
N THR A 66 5.26 1.84 -7.33
CA THR A 66 4.77 3.04 -8.03
C THR A 66 5.67 3.42 -9.21
N ARG A 67 7.00 3.37 -9.02
CA ARG A 67 7.96 3.64 -10.10
C ARG A 67 7.93 2.60 -11.21
N MET A 68 7.78 1.31 -10.85
CA MET A 68 7.68 0.23 -11.82
C MET A 68 6.41 0.39 -12.67
N VAL A 69 5.26 0.57 -12.04
CA VAL A 69 3.97 0.78 -12.74
C VAL A 69 4.05 2.02 -13.63
N ALA A 70 4.55 3.15 -13.12
CA ALA A 70 4.71 4.37 -13.91
C ALA A 70 5.64 4.15 -15.13
N SER A 71 6.77 3.45 -14.94
CA SER A 71 7.71 3.15 -16.02
C SER A 71 7.11 2.23 -17.09
N MET A 72 6.35 1.21 -16.67
CA MET A 72 5.64 0.32 -17.60
C MET A 72 4.63 1.08 -18.44
N LEU A 73 3.79 1.91 -17.82
CA LEU A 73 2.80 2.73 -18.52
C LEU A 73 3.47 3.74 -19.49
N GLN A 74 4.59 4.35 -19.08
CA GLN A 74 5.38 5.21 -19.94
C GLN A 74 5.98 4.46 -21.13
N SER A 75 6.41 3.20 -20.96
CA SER A 75 6.90 2.38 -22.05
C SER A 75 5.83 2.03 -23.10
N LEU A 76 4.56 2.06 -22.69
CA LEU A 76 3.39 1.95 -23.56
C LEU A 76 3.01 3.26 -24.24
N GLY A 77 3.78 4.35 -24.02
CA GLY A 77 3.58 5.65 -24.64
C GLY A 77 2.62 6.58 -23.88
N LEU A 78 2.19 6.21 -22.67
CA LEU A 78 1.32 7.03 -21.84
C LEU A 78 2.10 8.13 -21.11
N LYS A 79 1.46 9.29 -20.96
CA LYS A 79 1.95 10.36 -20.06
C LYS A 79 1.48 10.07 -18.64
N VAL A 80 2.41 9.79 -17.76
CA VAL A 80 2.12 9.41 -16.37
C VAL A 80 2.45 10.55 -15.42
N PHE A 81 1.46 10.97 -14.64
CA PHE A 81 1.69 11.80 -13.47
C PHE A 81 1.99 10.92 -12.25
N THR A 82 2.99 11.28 -11.45
CA THR A 82 3.31 10.59 -10.20
C THR A 82 3.78 11.58 -9.14
N ASN A 83 3.54 11.29 -7.88
CA ASN A 83 4.07 12.09 -6.78
C ASN A 83 5.52 11.65 -6.48
N PRO A 84 6.45 12.60 -6.20
CA PRO A 84 7.82 12.26 -5.86
C PRO A 84 7.92 11.55 -4.50
N THR A 85 8.97 10.76 -4.34
CA THR A 85 9.31 10.07 -3.07
C THR A 85 9.26 11.02 -1.88
N GLY A 86 8.64 10.60 -0.79
CA GLY A 86 8.44 11.40 0.43
C GLY A 86 7.28 12.40 0.35
N SER A 87 6.47 12.36 -0.73
CA SER A 87 5.23 13.13 -0.86
C SER A 87 3.99 12.24 -0.83
N ASN A 88 4.04 11.18 -0.02
CA ASN A 88 3.06 10.10 0.12
C ASN A 88 1.82 10.47 0.98
N PHE A 89 1.47 11.73 0.99
CA PHE A 89 0.31 12.30 1.70
C PHE A 89 -0.43 13.27 0.78
N THR A 90 -1.73 13.47 0.99
CA THR A 90 -2.63 14.24 0.12
C THR A 90 -2.09 15.62 -0.26
N ARG A 91 -1.55 16.37 0.71
CA ARG A 91 -0.93 17.69 0.45
C ARG A 91 0.32 17.62 -0.41
N GLY A 92 1.06 16.52 -0.33
CA GLY A 92 2.21 16.23 -1.18
C GLY A 92 1.78 16.06 -2.63
N VAL A 93 0.71 15.29 -2.87
CA VAL A 93 0.09 15.14 -4.21
C VAL A 93 -0.36 16.48 -4.76
N VAL A 94 -1.07 17.29 -3.96
CA VAL A 94 -1.50 18.66 -4.38
C VAL A 94 -0.29 19.52 -4.76
N SER A 95 0.78 19.48 -3.97
CA SER A 95 2.01 20.25 -4.27
C SER A 95 2.69 19.76 -5.55
N SER A 96 2.64 18.48 -5.84
CA SER A 96 3.18 17.88 -7.07
C SER A 96 2.33 18.29 -8.28
N LEU A 97 1.01 18.23 -8.15
CA LEU A 97 0.10 18.72 -9.19
C LEU A 97 0.34 20.19 -9.53
N LEU A 98 0.57 21.04 -8.53
CA LEU A 98 0.90 22.46 -8.75
C LEU A 98 2.20 22.67 -9.55
N ALA A 99 3.12 21.69 -9.53
CA ALA A 99 4.30 21.75 -10.37
C ALA A 99 3.98 21.50 -11.84
N GLU A 100 3.12 20.51 -12.09
CA GLU A 100 2.85 19.95 -13.41
C GLU A 100 1.74 20.71 -14.16
N VAL A 101 0.66 21.15 -13.47
CA VAL A 101 -0.45 21.86 -14.13
C VAL A 101 0.02 23.13 -14.81
N SER A 102 -0.55 23.45 -15.95
CA SER A 102 -0.38 24.75 -16.63
C SER A 102 -0.98 25.89 -15.80
N LEU A 103 -0.72 27.13 -16.19
CA LEU A 103 -1.38 28.30 -15.57
C LEU A 103 -2.90 28.30 -15.77
N SER A 104 -3.39 27.60 -16.78
CA SER A 104 -4.84 27.39 -17.00
C SER A 104 -5.41 26.23 -16.18
N GLY A 105 -4.62 25.58 -15.33
CA GLY A 105 -5.04 24.42 -14.52
C GLY A 105 -5.14 23.10 -15.28
N LYS A 106 -4.62 23.04 -16.51
CA LYS A 106 -4.61 21.81 -17.31
C LYS A 106 -3.43 20.92 -16.88
N LEU A 107 -3.71 19.67 -16.61
CA LEU A 107 -2.71 18.60 -16.40
C LEU A 107 -2.46 17.87 -17.72
N ASP A 108 -1.21 17.81 -18.18
CA ASP A 108 -0.80 17.09 -19.40
C ASP A 108 -0.35 15.68 -19.02
N ALA A 109 -1.31 14.83 -18.66
CA ALA A 109 -1.09 13.43 -18.36
C ALA A 109 -2.32 12.62 -18.81
N ASP A 110 -2.11 11.32 -19.04
CA ASP A 110 -3.15 10.36 -19.41
C ASP A 110 -3.67 9.62 -18.18
N ILE A 111 -2.78 9.33 -17.22
CA ILE A 111 -3.04 8.57 -16.00
C ILE A 111 -2.19 9.10 -14.85
N ALA A 112 -2.68 8.97 -13.62
CA ALA A 112 -1.88 9.18 -12.43
C ALA A 112 -1.54 7.84 -11.76
N VAL A 113 -0.29 7.68 -11.29
CA VAL A 113 0.13 6.58 -10.42
C VAL A 113 0.64 7.19 -9.13
N LEU A 114 -0.09 7.01 -8.05
CA LEU A 114 0.11 7.72 -6.80
C LEU A 114 0.48 6.77 -5.66
N GLU A 115 1.57 7.08 -4.98
CA GLU A 115 1.97 6.46 -3.73
C GLU A 115 1.34 7.21 -2.56
N LEU A 116 0.60 6.52 -1.70
CA LEU A 116 0.06 7.09 -0.46
C LEU A 116 0.27 6.13 0.72
N ASP A 117 0.63 6.70 1.85
CA ASP A 117 0.59 5.97 3.12
C ASP A 117 -0.86 5.68 3.53
N GLU A 118 -1.07 4.63 4.27
CA GLU A 118 -2.36 4.05 4.59
C GLU A 118 -3.34 5.06 5.21
N ALA A 119 -2.86 5.84 6.17
CA ALA A 119 -3.67 6.87 6.83
C ALA A 119 -4.07 8.00 5.87
N TYR A 120 -3.18 8.37 4.95
CA TYR A 120 -3.43 9.42 3.96
C TYR A 120 -4.26 8.92 2.78
N ALA A 121 -4.17 7.65 2.44
CA ALA A 121 -5.03 7.01 1.44
C ALA A 121 -6.52 7.19 1.80
N VAL A 122 -6.89 7.00 3.08
CA VAL A 122 -8.28 7.22 3.57
C VAL A 122 -8.78 8.66 3.31
N HIS A 123 -7.92 9.66 3.47
CA HIS A 123 -8.31 11.05 3.20
C HIS A 123 -8.39 11.36 1.71
N PHE A 124 -7.52 10.74 0.92
CA PHE A 124 -7.47 10.91 -0.52
C PHE A 124 -8.70 10.32 -1.20
N VAL A 125 -9.04 9.04 -0.90
CA VAL A 125 -10.14 8.34 -1.57
C VAL A 125 -11.51 8.97 -1.32
N LYS A 126 -11.69 9.71 -0.23
CA LYS A 126 -12.90 10.50 0.02
C LYS A 126 -13.09 11.64 -0.97
N GLN A 127 -12.02 12.11 -1.59
CA GLN A 127 -12.04 13.22 -2.55
C GLN A 127 -11.89 12.73 -3.98
N VAL A 128 -11.13 11.65 -4.17
CA VAL A 128 -10.80 11.06 -5.47
C VAL A 128 -10.86 9.54 -5.32
N PRO A 129 -12.01 8.92 -5.59
CA PRO A 129 -12.10 7.48 -5.73
C PRO A 129 -11.12 7.01 -6.82
N PRO A 130 -10.23 6.05 -6.56
CA PRO A 130 -9.31 5.57 -7.57
C PRO A 130 -10.01 4.66 -8.57
N ASP A 131 -9.55 4.67 -9.81
CA ASP A 131 -9.98 3.72 -10.83
C ASP A 131 -9.30 2.36 -10.64
N TYR A 132 -8.06 2.39 -10.15
CA TYR A 132 -7.26 1.19 -9.84
C TYR A 132 -6.61 1.34 -8.47
N CYS A 133 -6.65 0.29 -7.67
CA CYS A 133 -6.01 0.25 -6.35
C CYS A 133 -5.12 -0.99 -6.24
N LEU A 134 -3.83 -0.79 -5.97
CA LEU A 134 -2.87 -1.85 -5.75
C LEU A 134 -2.44 -1.85 -4.28
N LEU A 135 -2.81 -2.90 -3.55
CA LEU A 135 -2.54 -3.08 -2.13
C LEU A 135 -1.49 -4.18 -1.92
N LEU A 136 -0.34 -3.77 -1.39
CA LEU A 136 0.86 -4.60 -1.39
C LEU A 136 0.92 -5.55 -0.20
N ASN A 137 0.96 -5.00 1.00
CA ASN A 137 1.14 -5.79 2.23
C ASN A 137 0.80 -4.98 3.47
N VAL A 138 0.60 -5.70 4.58
CA VAL A 138 0.53 -5.16 5.94
C VAL A 138 1.58 -5.88 6.76
N MET A 139 2.66 -5.21 7.10
CA MET A 139 3.78 -5.77 7.86
C MET A 139 3.90 -5.08 9.22
N ARG A 140 4.49 -5.78 10.20
CA ARG A 140 4.82 -5.20 11.50
C ARG A 140 5.95 -4.18 11.33
N ASP A 141 5.77 -2.99 11.88
CA ASP A 141 6.91 -2.13 12.15
C ASP A 141 7.59 -2.60 13.45
N GLN A 142 8.93 -2.51 13.51
CA GLN A 142 9.74 -3.01 14.65
C GLN A 142 9.38 -2.39 16.00
N LEU A 143 8.54 -1.36 16.02
CA LEU A 143 8.07 -0.65 17.21
C LEU A 143 6.59 -0.93 17.54
N ASP A 144 5.99 -1.96 16.91
CA ASP A 144 4.56 -2.16 16.91
C ASP A 144 3.99 -2.58 18.28
N ARG A 145 2.89 -1.93 18.64
CA ARG A 145 2.02 -2.32 19.73
C ARG A 145 0.88 -3.18 19.18
N PHE A 146 0.47 -4.18 19.93
CA PHE A 146 -0.65 -5.05 19.62
C PHE A 146 -1.85 -4.25 19.04
N GLY A 147 -2.31 -4.59 17.82
CA GLY A 147 -3.46 -3.98 17.17
C GLY A 147 -3.17 -2.95 16.07
N GLU A 148 -1.91 -2.58 15.83
CA GLU A 148 -1.55 -1.61 14.79
C GLU A 148 -1.71 -2.19 13.37
N ILE A 149 -1.39 -3.48 13.19
CA ILE A 149 -1.54 -4.23 11.94
C ILE A 149 -3.01 -4.27 11.48
N ASP A 150 -3.92 -4.62 12.41
CA ASP A 150 -5.35 -4.68 12.09
C ASP A 150 -5.91 -3.29 11.78
N ASN A 151 -5.36 -2.25 12.43
CA ASN A 151 -5.71 -0.87 12.12
C ASN A 151 -5.22 -0.49 10.71
N THR A 152 -4.01 -0.88 10.32
CA THR A 152 -3.46 -0.64 8.99
C THR A 152 -4.30 -1.34 7.92
N ALA A 153 -4.63 -2.62 8.10
CA ALA A 153 -5.53 -3.34 7.20
C ALA A 153 -6.91 -2.65 7.08
N ARG A 154 -7.46 -2.16 8.20
CA ARG A 154 -8.71 -1.39 8.23
C ARG A 154 -8.61 -0.03 7.50
N LEU A 155 -7.45 0.61 7.50
CA LEU A 155 -7.23 1.83 6.71
C LEU A 155 -7.18 1.50 5.22
N LEU A 156 -6.45 0.43 4.83
CA LEU A 156 -6.36 -0.03 3.44
C LEU A 156 -7.71 -0.51 2.90
N SER A 157 -8.58 -1.09 3.75
CA SER A 157 -9.93 -1.50 3.33
C SER A 157 -10.74 -0.33 2.78
N LYS A 158 -10.52 0.90 3.28
CA LYS A 158 -11.20 2.09 2.76
C LYS A 158 -10.72 2.49 1.36
N ALA A 159 -9.50 2.14 0.99
CA ALA A 159 -9.02 2.34 -0.37
C ALA A 159 -9.63 1.30 -1.33
N ALA A 160 -9.71 0.04 -0.92
CA ALA A 160 -10.38 -1.01 -1.69
C ALA A 160 -11.87 -0.69 -1.89
N GLU A 161 -12.59 -0.34 -0.79
CA GLU A 161 -14.01 0.03 -0.81
C GLU A 161 -14.33 1.21 -1.74
N ALA A 162 -13.42 2.20 -1.83
CA ALA A 162 -13.63 3.39 -2.64
C ALA A 162 -13.23 3.23 -4.12
N THR A 163 -12.62 2.11 -4.48
CA THR A 163 -12.14 1.86 -5.85
C THR A 163 -13.32 1.61 -6.78
N THR A 164 -13.25 2.16 -7.99
CA THR A 164 -14.37 2.12 -8.96
C THR A 164 -14.14 1.19 -10.15
N GLY A 165 -12.89 0.73 -10.36
CA GLY A 165 -12.53 -0.14 -11.47
C GLY A 165 -11.94 -1.46 -11.01
N THR A 166 -10.62 -1.51 -10.74
CA THR A 166 -9.94 -2.77 -10.37
C THR A 166 -9.19 -2.64 -9.06
N VAL A 167 -9.37 -3.60 -8.16
CA VAL A 167 -8.57 -3.77 -6.94
C VAL A 167 -7.61 -4.94 -7.14
N VAL A 168 -6.32 -4.69 -7.00
CA VAL A 168 -5.26 -5.70 -7.12
C VAL A 168 -4.69 -5.97 -5.74
N LEU A 169 -4.77 -7.20 -5.28
CA LEU A 169 -4.49 -7.63 -3.91
C LEU A 169 -3.34 -8.65 -3.87
N ASN A 170 -2.50 -8.53 -2.86
CA ASN A 170 -1.52 -9.55 -2.54
C ASN A 170 -2.21 -10.79 -1.94
N ARG A 171 -2.15 -11.92 -2.65
CA ARG A 171 -2.71 -13.18 -2.17
C ARG A 171 -1.95 -13.74 -0.96
N GLU A 172 -0.65 -13.50 -0.89
CA GLU A 172 0.22 -14.07 0.15
C GLU A 172 0.08 -13.36 1.51
N ASP A 173 -0.53 -12.18 1.53
CA ASP A 173 -0.90 -11.50 2.78
C ASP A 173 -2.39 -11.74 3.08
N PRO A 174 -2.75 -12.56 4.10
CA PRO A 174 -4.15 -12.89 4.38
C PRO A 174 -5.01 -11.69 4.73
N ARG A 175 -4.43 -10.61 5.27
CA ARG A 175 -5.15 -9.38 5.60
C ARG A 175 -5.48 -8.59 4.34
N ILE A 176 -4.53 -8.53 3.40
CA ILE A 176 -4.76 -7.89 2.09
C ILE A 176 -5.72 -8.72 1.25
N ALA A 177 -5.55 -10.03 1.18
CA ALA A 177 -6.41 -10.92 0.40
C ALA A 177 -7.89 -10.80 0.78
N ARG A 178 -8.20 -10.67 2.08
CA ARG A 178 -9.57 -10.48 2.60
C ARG A 178 -10.18 -9.12 2.23
N LEU A 179 -9.41 -8.16 1.74
CA LEU A 179 -9.97 -6.88 1.31
C LEU A 179 -10.84 -6.99 0.04
N ALA A 180 -10.84 -8.13 -0.62
CA ALA A 180 -11.81 -8.46 -1.65
C ALA A 180 -13.26 -8.39 -1.14
N ASP A 181 -13.50 -8.71 0.14
CA ASP A 181 -14.83 -8.72 0.75
C ASP A 181 -15.47 -7.31 0.81
N VAL A 182 -14.68 -6.26 0.73
CA VAL A 182 -15.16 -4.87 0.77
C VAL A 182 -15.14 -4.19 -0.60
N ALA A 183 -14.60 -4.84 -1.62
CA ALA A 183 -14.66 -4.34 -2.99
C ALA A 183 -16.09 -4.51 -3.53
N HIS A 184 -16.61 -3.47 -4.18
CA HIS A 184 -17.99 -3.45 -4.71
C HIS A 184 -18.09 -4.22 -6.03
N THR A 185 -17.89 -5.54 -5.99
CA THR A 185 -17.93 -6.42 -7.17
C THR A 185 -19.31 -6.46 -7.83
N GLU A 186 -20.37 -6.28 -7.06
CA GLU A 186 -21.75 -6.12 -7.54
C GLU A 186 -21.97 -4.86 -8.39
N ASP A 187 -21.14 -3.83 -8.18
CA ASP A 187 -21.12 -2.59 -8.96
C ASP A 187 -20.15 -2.65 -10.16
N GLY A 188 -19.55 -3.83 -10.40
CA GLY A 188 -18.65 -4.08 -11.53
C GLY A 188 -17.17 -3.83 -11.24
N VAL A 189 -16.80 -3.66 -9.98
CA VAL A 189 -15.38 -3.59 -9.58
C VAL A 189 -14.76 -4.97 -9.74
N GLU A 190 -13.63 -5.04 -10.46
CA GLU A 190 -12.85 -6.26 -10.64
C GLU A 190 -11.89 -6.44 -9.47
N VAL A 191 -11.82 -7.65 -8.93
CA VAL A 191 -10.78 -8.04 -7.96
C VAL A 191 -9.79 -8.98 -8.63
N ARG A 192 -8.51 -8.65 -8.56
CA ARG A 192 -7.41 -9.45 -9.08
C ARG A 192 -6.38 -9.72 -8.00
N TYR A 193 -5.71 -10.86 -8.09
CA TYR A 193 -4.69 -11.26 -7.13
C TYR A 193 -3.33 -11.42 -7.81
N PHE A 194 -2.28 -10.95 -7.13
CA PHE A 194 -0.91 -11.35 -7.43
C PHE A 194 -0.36 -12.20 -6.29
N GLY A 195 0.59 -13.08 -6.62
CA GLY A 195 1.16 -13.98 -5.63
C GLY A 195 2.40 -14.73 -6.14
N LEU A 196 2.83 -15.71 -5.35
CA LEU A 196 3.99 -16.55 -5.58
C LEU A 196 3.56 -17.96 -6.01
N ASP A 197 4.41 -18.61 -6.77
CA ASP A 197 4.40 -20.06 -6.87
C ASP A 197 4.87 -20.67 -5.55
N GLU A 198 4.29 -21.80 -5.15
CA GLU A 198 4.58 -22.46 -3.87
C GLU A 198 6.07 -22.76 -3.70
N SER A 199 6.77 -23.10 -4.80
CA SER A 199 8.21 -23.34 -4.78
C SER A 199 9.06 -22.14 -4.36
N LEU A 200 8.51 -20.92 -4.42
CA LEU A 200 9.20 -19.68 -4.07
C LEU A 200 8.91 -19.20 -2.63
N ARG A 201 7.94 -19.78 -1.92
CA ARG A 201 7.58 -19.35 -0.57
C ARG A 201 8.74 -19.34 0.41
N GLY A 202 9.61 -20.32 0.35
CA GLY A 202 10.80 -20.38 1.21
C GLY A 202 11.81 -19.26 1.00
N PHE A 203 11.72 -18.54 -0.14
CA PHE A 203 12.56 -17.38 -0.44
C PHE A 203 11.91 -16.05 -0.02
N PHE A 204 10.59 -16.05 0.19
CA PHE A 204 9.79 -14.87 0.53
C PHE A 204 8.93 -15.15 1.76
N PRO A 205 9.53 -15.32 2.95
CA PRO A 205 8.76 -15.60 4.16
C PRO A 205 7.81 -14.44 4.48
N SER A 206 6.59 -14.77 4.91
CA SER A 206 5.63 -13.80 5.43
C SER A 206 5.98 -13.41 6.87
N ASP A 207 5.42 -12.29 7.36
CA ASP A 207 5.58 -11.90 8.79
C ASP A 207 4.99 -12.97 9.74
N ASP A 208 3.97 -13.70 9.32
CA ASP A 208 3.38 -14.77 10.10
C ASP A 208 4.31 -16.01 10.16
N ASP A 209 5.08 -16.29 9.11
CA ASP A 209 6.10 -17.34 9.09
C ASP A 209 7.28 -16.98 10.02
N MET A 210 7.65 -15.70 10.10
CA MET A 210 8.72 -15.22 10.97
C MET A 210 8.35 -15.27 12.46
N SER A 211 7.08 -15.05 12.82
CA SER A 211 6.60 -15.12 14.20
C SER A 211 6.61 -16.55 14.75
N THR A 212 6.28 -17.55 13.95
CA THR A 212 6.29 -18.96 14.34
C THR A 212 7.70 -19.49 14.60
N THR A 213 8.71 -18.98 13.89
CA THR A 213 10.12 -19.38 14.09
C THR A 213 10.70 -18.82 15.40
N VAL A 214 10.36 -17.58 15.75
CA VAL A 214 10.82 -16.95 17.00
C VAL A 214 10.18 -17.63 18.21
N ASP A 215 8.91 -18.00 18.13
CA ASP A 215 8.21 -18.72 19.21
C ASP A 215 8.74 -20.15 19.37
N ALA A 216 9.13 -20.83 18.29
CA ALA A 216 9.76 -22.15 18.32
C ALA A 216 11.16 -22.11 18.96
N GLU A 217 11.99 -21.12 18.63
CA GLU A 217 13.32 -20.95 19.24
C GLU A 217 13.24 -20.53 20.72
N ALA A 218 12.22 -19.77 21.11
CA ALA A 218 11.97 -19.41 22.51
C ALA A 218 11.54 -20.63 23.35
N HIS A 219 10.75 -21.54 22.78
CA HIS A 219 10.36 -22.79 23.45
C HIS A 219 11.53 -23.77 23.59
N ASP A 220 12.37 -23.91 22.58
CA ASP A 220 13.54 -24.79 22.61
C ASP A 220 14.62 -24.30 23.63
N SER A 221 14.72 -22.97 23.80
CA SER A 221 15.59 -22.35 24.79
C SER A 221 15.09 -22.53 26.23
N ALA A 222 13.79 -22.71 26.43
CA ALA A 222 13.18 -22.90 27.75
C ALA A 222 13.27 -24.36 28.23
N GLU A 223 13.37 -25.35 27.35
CA GLU A 223 13.50 -26.76 27.74
C GLU A 223 14.93 -27.19 28.12
N HIS A 224 15.97 -26.40 27.79
CA HIS A 224 17.38 -26.75 28.11
C HIS A 224 17.94 -26.02 29.32
N GLY A 225 17.15 -25.24 30.08
CA GLY A 225 17.52 -24.58 31.33
C GLY A 225 17.06 -25.33 32.57
N GLY A 226 17.51 -26.58 32.74
CA GLY A 226 17.16 -27.39 33.87
C GLY A 226 18.02 -27.10 35.12
N ASN A 227 17.33 -26.76 36.20
CA ASN A 227 17.60 -27.19 37.57
C ASN A 227 18.79 -26.59 38.34
N ILE A 228 18.55 -25.57 39.16
CA ILE A 228 19.15 -25.47 40.49
C ILE A 228 18.05 -24.96 41.45
N GLY A 229 17.82 -25.75 42.52
CA GLY A 229 16.81 -25.53 43.56
C GLY A 229 17.15 -24.41 44.53
N ASP A 230 16.21 -23.91 45.24
CA ASP A 230 15.97 -24.09 46.69
C ASP A 230 14.91 -23.09 47.20
N SER A 231 13.97 -23.67 47.90
CA SER A 231 13.18 -23.23 49.07
C SER A 231 12.71 -21.79 49.25
N GLY A 232 11.41 -21.64 49.54
CA GLY A 232 10.95 -20.74 50.58
C GLY A 232 9.65 -19.99 50.39
N ASN A 233 8.56 -20.62 50.83
CA ASN A 233 7.47 -20.08 51.64
C ASN A 233 6.34 -19.23 51.05
N ALA A 234 5.20 -19.86 51.02
CA ALA A 234 3.84 -19.54 51.51
C ALA A 234 3.29 -18.11 51.44
N GLY A 235 2.04 -18.04 50.97
CA GLY A 235 1.04 -17.03 51.38
C GLY A 235 0.16 -16.55 50.23
N ASP A 236 -0.86 -17.26 49.94
CA ASP A 236 -2.31 -17.10 50.25
C ASP A 236 -3.17 -16.25 49.29
N THR A 237 -4.29 -16.88 48.96
CA THR A 237 -5.63 -16.38 48.53
C THR A 237 -5.87 -15.87 47.11
N ALA A 238 -6.43 -16.75 46.35
CA ALA A 238 -7.74 -16.77 45.66
C ALA A 238 -8.36 -15.41 45.24
N ASP A 239 -8.56 -15.23 43.92
CA ASP A 239 -9.90 -15.02 43.43
C ASP A 239 -9.95 -15.39 41.91
N ALA A 240 -10.87 -16.31 41.61
CA ALA A 240 -11.13 -16.78 40.28
C ALA A 240 -12.06 -15.80 39.57
N VAL A 241 -11.61 -15.22 38.47
CA VAL A 241 -12.50 -14.64 37.48
C VAL A 241 -12.41 -15.46 36.21
N ALA A 242 -13.55 -16.00 35.82
CA ALA A 242 -13.74 -16.86 34.69
C ALA A 242 -13.23 -16.22 33.40
N ALA A 243 -12.20 -16.81 32.82
CA ALA A 243 -11.76 -16.51 31.47
C ALA A 243 -12.78 -17.11 30.49
N ALA A 244 -13.34 -16.27 29.66
CA ALA A 244 -14.12 -16.67 28.49
C ALA A 244 -13.26 -17.56 27.59
N ALA A 245 -13.81 -18.67 27.15
CA ALA A 245 -13.16 -19.61 26.25
C ALA A 245 -12.72 -18.91 24.97
N PRO A 246 -11.55 -19.24 24.40
CA PRO A 246 -11.14 -18.73 23.12
C PRO A 246 -12.12 -19.25 22.06
N ALA A 247 -12.55 -18.33 21.22
CA ALA A 247 -13.34 -18.66 20.03
C ALA A 247 -12.59 -19.71 19.22
N THR A 248 -13.30 -20.78 18.90
CA THR A 248 -12.85 -21.85 18.02
C THR A 248 -12.26 -21.25 16.74
N SER A 249 -10.96 -21.46 16.55
CA SER A 249 -10.27 -21.22 15.29
C SER A 249 -10.97 -22.02 14.21
N GLN A 250 -11.64 -21.33 13.28
CA GLN A 250 -12.07 -21.94 12.03
C GLN A 250 -10.83 -22.41 11.29
N PRO A 251 -10.90 -23.51 10.51
CA PRO A 251 -9.80 -23.93 9.66
C PRO A 251 -9.43 -22.75 8.77
N GLN A 252 -8.20 -22.29 8.88
CA GLN A 252 -7.62 -21.32 7.97
C GLN A 252 -7.50 -22.03 6.63
N ASP A 253 -8.39 -21.73 5.69
CA ASP A 253 -8.09 -21.98 4.30
C ASP A 253 -6.81 -21.19 4.01
N GLY A 254 -5.72 -21.92 3.77
CA GLY A 254 -4.42 -21.30 3.53
C GLY A 254 -4.49 -20.42 2.26
N PRO A 255 -3.53 -19.51 2.06
CA PRO A 255 -3.46 -18.66 0.88
C PRO A 255 -3.47 -19.43 -0.46
N ASP A 256 -3.21 -20.75 -0.41
CA ASP A 256 -3.27 -21.65 -1.57
C ASP A 256 -4.65 -21.86 -2.17
N ALA A 257 -5.72 -21.52 -1.43
CA ALA A 257 -7.09 -21.66 -1.91
C ALA A 257 -7.51 -20.55 -2.90
N LEU A 258 -6.81 -19.41 -2.93
CA LEU A 258 -7.14 -18.30 -3.82
C LEU A 258 -6.32 -18.38 -5.11
N PRO A 259 -6.97 -18.35 -6.30
CA PRO A 259 -6.26 -18.24 -7.56
C PRO A 259 -5.53 -16.88 -7.62
N ALA A 260 -4.34 -16.84 -8.25
CA ALA A 260 -3.68 -15.59 -8.57
C ALA A 260 -3.71 -15.36 -10.08
N ASP A 261 -4.10 -14.15 -10.48
CA ASP A 261 -4.11 -13.72 -11.88
C ASP A 261 -2.69 -13.46 -12.39
N VAL A 262 -1.83 -13.01 -11.47
CA VAL A 262 -0.40 -12.81 -11.71
C VAL A 262 0.40 -13.61 -10.69
N THR A 263 1.25 -14.54 -11.16
CA THR A 263 2.07 -15.39 -10.29
C THR A 263 3.53 -15.30 -10.67
N LEU A 264 4.41 -14.98 -9.73
CA LEU A 264 5.85 -15.14 -9.90
C LEU A 264 6.20 -16.62 -9.76
N ARG A 265 6.71 -17.24 -10.82
CA ARG A 265 6.98 -18.69 -10.91
C ARG A 265 8.44 -19.07 -10.69
N ALA A 266 9.35 -18.22 -11.14
CA ALA A 266 10.77 -18.48 -10.97
C ALA A 266 11.58 -17.20 -10.94
N VAL A 267 12.67 -17.22 -10.18
CA VAL A 267 13.67 -16.15 -10.10
C VAL A 267 15.06 -16.79 -10.11
N GLY A 268 15.94 -16.31 -10.96
CA GLY A 268 17.33 -16.75 -11.03
C GLY A 268 18.07 -16.10 -12.18
N ASP A 269 19.39 -16.04 -12.11
CA ASP A 269 20.27 -15.54 -13.18
C ASP A 269 19.86 -14.19 -13.78
N HIS A 270 19.45 -13.25 -12.93
CA HIS A 270 18.92 -11.92 -13.32
C HIS A 270 17.67 -12.00 -14.22
N ARG A 271 16.89 -13.06 -14.10
CA ARG A 271 15.63 -13.26 -14.84
C ARG A 271 14.50 -13.60 -13.87
N ALA A 272 13.30 -13.23 -14.23
CA ALA A 272 12.09 -13.64 -13.54
C ALA A 272 11.07 -14.17 -14.55
N THR A 273 10.36 -15.22 -14.15
CA THR A 273 9.29 -15.83 -14.93
C THR A 273 7.96 -15.59 -14.22
N PHE A 274 7.01 -15.02 -14.93
CA PHE A 274 5.66 -14.75 -14.43
C PHE A 274 4.63 -15.54 -15.23
N ALA A 275 3.56 -15.93 -14.58
CA ALA A 275 2.31 -16.28 -15.24
C ALA A 275 1.34 -15.11 -15.09
N ILE A 276 0.70 -14.68 -16.18
CA ILE A 276 -0.30 -13.65 -16.21
C ILE A 276 -1.49 -14.20 -16.98
N ASP A 277 -2.65 -14.33 -16.34
CA ASP A 277 -3.86 -14.92 -16.91
C ASP A 277 -3.61 -16.30 -17.58
N GLY A 278 -2.71 -17.09 -17.00
CA GLY A 278 -2.33 -18.42 -17.50
C GLY A 278 -1.21 -18.46 -18.55
N GLU A 279 -0.84 -17.34 -19.14
CA GLU A 279 0.29 -17.23 -20.07
C GLU A 279 1.59 -16.96 -19.33
N THR A 280 2.70 -17.51 -19.82
CA THR A 280 4.01 -17.39 -19.17
C THR A 280 4.89 -16.37 -19.88
N TYR A 281 5.45 -15.47 -19.08
CA TYR A 281 6.33 -14.39 -19.53
C TYR A 281 7.68 -14.47 -18.80
N GLU A 282 8.75 -14.16 -19.50
CA GLU A 282 10.08 -14.07 -18.93
C GLU A 282 10.68 -12.68 -19.15
N THR A 283 11.27 -12.10 -18.11
CA THR A 283 11.90 -10.79 -18.18
C THR A 283 13.25 -10.76 -17.49
N ALA A 284 14.13 -9.87 -17.94
CA ALA A 284 15.37 -9.58 -17.24
C ALA A 284 15.10 -8.71 -16.00
N VAL A 285 15.65 -9.09 -14.86
CA VAL A 285 15.52 -8.36 -13.61
C VAL A 285 16.78 -7.50 -13.40
N LYS A 286 16.57 -6.19 -13.25
CA LYS A 286 17.64 -5.23 -12.98
C LYS A 286 17.69 -4.77 -11.53
N LEU A 287 16.67 -5.13 -10.75
CA LEU A 287 16.57 -4.74 -9.34
C LEU A 287 17.36 -5.75 -8.48
N GLU A 288 18.16 -5.22 -7.57
CA GLU A 288 18.83 -6.01 -6.55
C GLU A 288 17.93 -6.12 -5.32
N GLY A 289 17.91 -7.30 -4.70
CA GLY A 289 17.15 -7.59 -3.50
C GLY A 289 15.85 -8.36 -3.75
N VAL A 290 15.65 -9.37 -2.93
CA VAL A 290 14.56 -10.34 -3.01
C VAL A 290 13.20 -9.66 -2.96
N TYR A 291 13.03 -8.68 -2.07
CA TYR A 291 11.76 -7.94 -1.89
C TYR A 291 11.36 -7.01 -3.04
N ASN A 292 12.25 -6.78 -4.01
CA ASN A 292 11.94 -5.99 -5.19
C ASN A 292 11.47 -6.83 -6.37
N LEU A 293 11.40 -8.14 -6.21
CA LEU A 293 10.98 -9.10 -7.23
C LEU A 293 9.54 -9.57 -7.01
N TYR A 294 9.06 -9.33 -5.80
CA TYR A 294 7.74 -9.71 -5.33
C TYR A 294 6.87 -8.49 -5.03
#